data_c1c22d2726d63ac5bb80694712f581fa
#
_entry.id   c1c22d2726d63ac5bb80694712f581fa
#
_cell.length_a   1.000
_cell.length_b   1.000
_cell.length_c   1.000
_cell.angle_alpha   90.00
_cell.angle_beta   90.00
_cell.angle_gamma   90.00
#
_symmetry.space_group_name_H-M   'P 1'
#
loop_
_entity.id
_entity.type
_entity.pdbx_description
1 polymer ?
#
loop_
_entity_poly.entity_id
_entity_poly.type
_entity_poly.pdbx_seq_one_letter_code
_entity_poly.pdbx_strand_id
1 'polypeptide(L)'
;MGDQNDTGSRIDVTLVAGGMYHDIDFARLELLKLLGEHDEFRVRVQPDYEDADAIAAGSILVSYTCNLRPSIESQQKIRQWVEQGGRWVALHGTNSALDVGTPQGVDSPRVFPVWADTLGSQFVAHPPIEPYLVELSDPDHWLVAGLEPFE
;
A
#
# COMPACT_ATOMS: atom_id res chain seq x y z
N MET A 1 37.07 -12.87 22.71
CA MET A 1 36.28 -13.65 21.74
C MET A 1 35.12 -12.76 21.39
N GLY A 2 35.20 -12.07 20.27
CA GLY A 2 34.16 -11.15 19.86
C GLY A 2 33.06 -11.93 19.15
N ASP A 3 31.83 -11.79 19.64
CA ASP A 3 30.65 -12.19 18.91
C ASP A 3 30.63 -11.39 17.61
N GLN A 4 30.90 -12.07 16.50
CA GLN A 4 30.54 -11.56 15.18
C GLN A 4 29.01 -11.64 15.10
N ASN A 5 28.35 -10.53 15.41
CA ASN A 5 26.96 -10.34 15.00
C ASN A 5 26.94 -10.49 13.49
N ASP A 6 26.45 -11.62 13.03
CA ASP A 6 25.99 -11.82 11.66
C ASP A 6 24.81 -10.86 11.46
N THR A 7 25.12 -9.63 11.05
CA THR A 7 24.13 -8.68 10.59
C THR A 7 23.67 -9.14 9.22
N GLY A 8 22.83 -10.18 9.19
CA GLY A 8 22.09 -10.58 8.02
C GLY A 8 21.54 -9.33 7.32
N SER A 9 21.69 -9.24 6.01
CA SER A 9 21.22 -8.10 5.22
C SER A 9 19.75 -7.88 5.51
N ARG A 10 19.42 -6.73 6.15
CA ARG A 10 18.02 -6.37 6.42
C ARG A 10 17.23 -6.27 5.12
N ILE A 11 15.96 -6.61 5.20
CA ILE A 11 15.00 -6.47 4.11
C ILE A 11 14.60 -4.99 4.00
N ASP A 12 14.86 -4.37 2.86
CA ASP A 12 14.46 -3.00 2.61
C ASP A 12 12.96 -2.91 2.32
N VAL A 13 12.27 -2.14 3.15
CA VAL A 13 10.83 -1.85 3.06
C VAL A 13 10.65 -0.37 2.78
N THR A 14 9.91 -0.02 1.75
CA THR A 14 9.45 1.35 1.52
C THR A 14 8.01 1.49 2.00
N LEU A 15 7.75 2.43 2.90
CA LEU A 15 6.42 2.82 3.32
C LEU A 15 6.02 4.11 2.63
N VAL A 16 5.00 4.07 1.80
CA VAL A 16 4.36 5.25 1.23
C VAL A 16 3.05 5.52 1.97
N ALA A 17 3.00 6.64 2.67
CA ALA A 17 1.79 7.07 3.38
C ALA A 17 1.51 8.54 3.08
N GLY A 18 0.43 8.81 2.34
CA GLY A 18 0.13 10.15 1.86
C GLY A 18 -1.23 10.26 1.17
N GLY A 19 -1.59 11.48 0.80
CA GLY A 19 -2.84 11.76 0.08
C GLY A 19 -3.88 12.51 0.88
N MET A 20 -5.16 12.23 0.65
CA MET A 20 -6.31 13.01 1.13
C MET A 20 -7.29 12.15 1.93
N TYR A 21 -8.19 12.82 2.65
CA TYR A 21 -9.41 12.28 3.30
C TYR A 21 -9.24 11.37 4.51
N HIS A 22 -8.03 10.93 4.84
CA HIS A 22 -7.78 9.98 5.91
C HIS A 22 -6.78 10.53 6.90
N ASP A 23 -6.76 9.98 8.11
CA ASP A 23 -5.71 10.26 9.09
C ASP A 23 -4.42 9.51 8.67
N ILE A 24 -3.73 10.11 7.70
CA ILE A 24 -2.51 9.56 7.10
C ILE A 24 -1.39 9.43 8.14
N ASP A 25 -1.29 10.39 9.06
CA ASP A 25 -0.22 10.38 10.06
C ASP A 25 -0.46 9.30 11.11
N PHE A 26 -1.71 9.06 11.51
CA PHE A 26 -2.07 7.93 12.35
C PHE A 26 -1.73 6.58 11.66
N ALA A 27 -2.17 6.41 10.41
CA ALA A 27 -1.89 5.19 9.66
C ALA A 27 -0.39 4.95 9.48
N ARG A 28 0.37 6.01 9.17
CA ARG A 28 1.85 5.96 9.08
C ARG A 28 2.48 5.51 10.39
N LEU A 29 2.04 6.08 11.51
CA LEU A 29 2.54 5.73 12.84
C LEU A 29 2.28 4.27 13.17
N GLU A 30 1.06 3.78 12.95
CA GLU A 30 0.70 2.39 13.26
C GLU A 30 1.44 1.39 12.36
N LEU A 31 1.59 1.69 11.08
CA LEU A 31 2.38 0.86 10.15
C LEU A 31 3.87 0.86 10.51
N LEU A 32 4.43 1.99 10.95
CA LEU A 32 5.82 2.04 11.41
C LEU A 32 6.04 1.24 12.70
N LYS A 33 5.08 1.26 13.63
CA LYS A 33 5.13 0.41 14.84
C LYS A 33 5.11 -1.07 14.45
N LEU A 34 4.14 -1.47 13.61
CA LEU A 34 4.01 -2.85 13.14
C LEU A 34 5.30 -3.35 12.45
N LEU A 35 5.82 -2.56 11.51
CA LEU A 35 7.07 -2.92 10.80
C LEU A 35 8.28 -2.91 11.74
N GLY A 36 8.28 -2.04 12.75
CA GLY A 36 9.36 -1.91 13.75
C GLY A 36 9.39 -3.05 14.78
N GLU A 37 8.37 -3.90 14.85
CA GLU A 37 8.39 -5.13 15.65
C GLU A 37 9.31 -6.22 15.07
N HIS A 38 9.79 -6.01 13.84
CA HIS A 38 10.59 -6.96 13.08
C HIS A 38 11.99 -6.39 12.80
N ASP A 39 12.99 -6.87 13.53
CA ASP A 39 14.39 -6.42 13.42
C ASP A 39 15.02 -6.64 12.03
N GLU A 40 14.48 -7.58 11.27
CA GLU A 40 14.90 -7.90 9.91
C GLU A 40 14.50 -6.81 8.90
N PHE A 41 13.58 -5.91 9.21
CA PHE A 41 13.17 -4.84 8.30
C PHE A 41 14.01 -3.57 8.50
N ARG A 42 14.29 -2.92 7.38
CA ARG A 42 14.80 -1.55 7.32
C ARG A 42 13.80 -0.70 6.56
N VAL A 43 13.05 0.14 7.29
CA VAL A 43 11.95 0.92 6.72
C VAL A 43 12.42 2.30 6.30
N ARG A 44 12.05 2.71 5.08
CA ARG A 44 12.16 4.07 4.58
C ARG A 44 10.76 4.60 4.30
N VAL A 45 10.51 5.86 4.66
CA VAL A 45 9.21 6.51 4.42
C VAL A 45 9.33 7.46 3.25
N GLN A 46 8.34 7.41 2.34
CA GLN A 46 8.17 8.37 1.25
C GLN A 46 6.77 8.99 1.32
N PRO A 47 6.60 10.25 0.93
CA PRO A 47 5.31 10.93 0.93
C PRO A 47 4.42 10.50 -0.25
N ASP A 48 5.04 10.02 -1.33
CA ASP A 48 4.40 9.67 -2.59
C ASP A 48 5.20 8.59 -3.36
N TYR A 49 4.87 8.37 -4.63
CA TYR A 49 5.49 7.36 -5.50
C TYR A 49 6.46 7.93 -6.54
N GLU A 50 6.81 9.22 -6.45
CA GLU A 50 7.61 9.86 -7.51
C GLU A 50 9.07 9.40 -7.52
N ASP A 51 9.64 9.05 -6.36
CA ASP A 51 10.94 8.35 -6.31
C ASP A 51 10.76 6.83 -6.49
N ALA A 52 10.25 6.45 -7.66
CA ALA A 52 10.04 5.05 -8.02
C ALA A 52 11.34 4.24 -8.12
N ASP A 53 12.48 4.88 -8.31
CA ASP A 53 13.79 4.22 -8.28
C ASP A 53 14.13 3.74 -6.88
N ALA A 54 13.93 4.56 -5.87
CA ALA A 54 14.16 4.17 -4.49
C ALA A 54 13.17 3.09 -4.03
N ILE A 55 11.91 3.10 -4.53
CA ILE A 55 10.94 2.03 -4.29
C ILE A 55 11.43 0.72 -4.91
N ALA A 56 11.82 0.75 -6.19
CA ALA A 56 12.25 -0.43 -6.94
C ALA A 56 13.59 -1.01 -6.44
N ALA A 57 14.40 -0.22 -5.75
CA ALA A 57 15.62 -0.70 -5.10
C ALA A 57 15.33 -1.51 -3.82
N GLY A 58 14.12 -1.42 -3.26
CA GLY A 58 13.66 -2.18 -2.10
C GLY A 58 13.06 -3.54 -2.46
N SER A 59 12.78 -4.32 -1.42
CA SER A 59 12.17 -5.66 -1.56
C SER A 59 10.67 -5.65 -1.35
N ILE A 60 10.17 -4.71 -0.53
CA ILE A 60 8.77 -4.61 -0.13
C ILE A 60 8.32 -3.16 -0.21
N LEU A 61 7.16 -2.94 -0.80
CA LEU A 61 6.41 -1.69 -0.74
C LEU A 61 5.18 -1.90 0.13
N VAL A 62 5.01 -1.07 1.14
CA VAL A 62 3.77 -0.95 1.92
C VAL A 62 3.18 0.42 1.62
N SER A 63 1.91 0.48 1.29
CA SER A 63 1.27 1.77 1.02
C SER A 63 -0.08 1.91 1.70
N TYR A 64 -0.30 3.07 2.30
CA TYR A 64 -1.58 3.56 2.79
C TYR A 64 -1.79 4.95 2.20
N THR A 65 -2.49 5.02 1.10
CA THR A 65 -2.64 6.28 0.37
C THR A 65 -4.09 6.48 -0.09
N CYS A 66 -4.45 7.72 -0.39
CA CYS A 66 -5.71 8.04 -1.01
C CYS A 66 -5.52 9.22 -1.97
N ASN A 67 -5.94 9.05 -3.21
CA ASN A 67 -5.87 10.06 -4.27
C ASN A 67 -4.44 10.59 -4.54
N LEU A 68 -3.41 9.76 -4.35
CA LEU A 68 -2.11 10.04 -4.93
C LEU A 68 -2.12 9.63 -6.41
N ARG A 69 -1.57 10.51 -7.24
CA ARG A 69 -1.57 10.34 -8.70
C ARG A 69 -0.14 10.29 -9.23
N PRO A 70 0.54 9.13 -9.13
CA PRO A 70 1.90 8.99 -9.61
C PRO A 70 1.98 9.26 -11.11
N SER A 71 3.12 9.80 -11.55
CA SER A 71 3.42 9.98 -12.98
C SER A 71 3.34 8.65 -13.72
N ILE A 72 3.10 8.70 -15.04
CA ILE A 72 3.06 7.48 -15.85
C ILE A 72 4.39 6.70 -15.79
N GLU A 73 5.49 7.40 -15.66
CA GLU A 73 6.81 6.83 -15.53
C GLU A 73 6.94 6.05 -14.21
N SER A 74 6.51 6.64 -13.09
CA SER A 74 6.49 5.99 -11.78
C SER A 74 5.58 4.77 -11.78
N GLN A 75 4.38 4.87 -12.38
CA GLN A 75 3.46 3.74 -12.51
C GLN A 75 4.10 2.56 -13.26
N GLN A 76 4.72 2.83 -14.42
CA GLN A 76 5.36 1.80 -15.24
C GLN A 76 6.54 1.15 -14.52
N LYS A 77 7.34 1.94 -13.82
CA LYS A 77 8.49 1.44 -13.07
C LYS A 77 8.07 0.53 -11.91
N ILE A 78 7.06 0.94 -11.13
CA ILE A 78 6.53 0.13 -10.02
C ILE A 78 5.89 -1.14 -10.57
N ARG A 79 5.13 -1.07 -11.68
CA ARG A 79 4.60 -2.26 -12.36
C ARG A 79 5.70 -3.23 -12.74
N GLN A 80 6.73 -2.75 -13.42
CA GLN A 80 7.87 -3.59 -13.81
C GLN A 80 8.55 -4.24 -12.60
N TRP A 81 8.72 -3.50 -11.52
CA TRP A 81 9.27 -4.02 -10.27
C TRP A 81 8.39 -5.14 -9.67
N VAL A 82 7.08 -4.99 -9.65
CA VAL A 82 6.14 -6.03 -9.22
C VAL A 82 6.22 -7.26 -10.11
N GLU A 83 6.25 -7.08 -11.45
CA GLU A 83 6.41 -8.17 -12.43
C GLU A 83 7.74 -8.93 -12.27
N GLN A 84 8.77 -8.29 -11.74
CA GLN A 84 10.07 -8.89 -11.42
C GLN A 84 10.12 -9.55 -10.02
N GLY A 85 9.02 -9.60 -9.29
CA GLY A 85 8.90 -10.25 -7.99
C GLY A 85 8.95 -9.31 -6.78
N GLY A 86 8.90 -8.01 -6.97
CA GLY A 86 8.67 -7.03 -5.92
C GLY A 86 7.34 -7.31 -5.21
N ARG A 87 7.31 -7.11 -3.90
CA ARG A 87 6.14 -7.40 -3.06
C ARG A 87 5.47 -6.12 -2.63
N TRP A 88 4.19 -5.99 -2.95
CA TRP A 88 3.41 -4.79 -2.61
C TRP A 88 2.22 -5.13 -1.73
N VAL A 89 2.19 -4.55 -0.52
CA VAL A 89 1.03 -4.54 0.37
C VAL A 89 0.33 -3.20 0.21
N ALA A 90 -0.71 -3.18 -0.60
CA ALA A 90 -1.50 -1.99 -0.91
C ALA A 90 -2.74 -1.94 -0.02
N LEU A 91 -2.83 -0.93 0.83
CA LEU A 91 -3.89 -0.78 1.80
C LEU A 91 -4.85 0.34 1.39
N HIS A 92 -6.12 0.15 1.75
CA HIS A 92 -7.18 1.13 1.71
C HIS A 92 -7.31 1.83 0.34
N GLY A 93 -7.26 3.17 0.31
CA GLY A 93 -7.45 3.98 -0.89
C GLY A 93 -6.26 4.06 -1.86
N THR A 94 -5.28 3.14 -1.76
CA THR A 94 -4.14 3.09 -2.68
C THR A 94 -4.57 2.94 -4.15
N ASN A 95 -5.72 2.34 -4.40
CA ASN A 95 -6.30 2.17 -5.73
C ASN A 95 -7.27 3.30 -6.14
N SER A 96 -7.33 4.39 -5.39
CA SER A 96 -8.24 5.50 -5.69
C SER A 96 -7.58 6.62 -6.49
N ALA A 97 -8.31 7.12 -7.48
CA ALA A 97 -8.02 8.36 -8.20
C ALA A 97 -9.31 9.18 -8.22
N LEU A 98 -9.36 10.26 -7.46
CA LEU A 98 -10.60 11.00 -7.19
C LEU A 98 -10.52 12.40 -7.79
N ASP A 99 -11.55 12.79 -8.52
CA ASP A 99 -11.82 14.18 -8.88
C ASP A 99 -12.84 14.76 -7.90
N VAL A 100 -12.46 15.88 -7.28
CA VAL A 100 -13.27 16.55 -6.28
C VAL A 100 -13.84 17.84 -6.84
N GLY A 101 -14.98 18.30 -6.28
CA GLY A 101 -15.64 19.52 -6.74
C GLY A 101 -16.36 19.38 -8.07
N THR A 102 -16.64 18.15 -8.50
CA THR A 102 -17.52 17.90 -9.64
C THR A 102 -18.97 18.24 -9.30
N PRO A 103 -19.87 18.44 -10.28
CA PRO A 103 -21.29 18.65 -10.00
C PRO A 103 -21.94 17.51 -9.20
N GLN A 104 -21.36 16.33 -9.23
CA GLN A 104 -21.78 15.14 -8.47
C GLN A 104 -21.08 15.01 -7.11
N GLY A 105 -20.16 15.95 -6.77
CA GLY A 105 -19.36 15.96 -5.56
C GLY A 105 -17.97 15.35 -5.76
N VAL A 106 -17.84 14.04 -5.65
CA VAL A 106 -16.61 13.28 -5.89
C VAL A 106 -16.86 12.28 -7.00
N ASP A 107 -15.95 12.22 -7.95
CA ASP A 107 -15.95 11.23 -9.03
C ASP A 107 -14.67 10.39 -8.97
N SER A 108 -14.73 9.16 -9.47
CA SER A 108 -13.59 8.23 -9.55
C SER A 108 -13.29 7.88 -11.01
N PRO A 109 -12.61 8.77 -11.75
CA PRO A 109 -12.35 8.57 -13.17
C PRO A 109 -11.36 7.42 -13.41
N ARG A 110 -11.54 6.71 -14.53
CA ARG A 110 -10.63 5.64 -14.95
C ARG A 110 -9.41 6.20 -15.70
N VAL A 111 -8.63 7.01 -15.03
CA VAL A 111 -7.48 7.74 -15.62
C VAL A 111 -6.12 7.09 -15.37
N PHE A 112 -6.09 6.03 -14.54
CA PHE A 112 -4.86 5.32 -14.16
C PHE A 112 -4.90 3.83 -14.51
N PRO A 113 -5.02 3.45 -15.79
CA PRO A 113 -5.16 2.03 -16.15
C PRO A 113 -3.95 1.18 -15.75
N VAL A 114 -2.72 1.71 -15.88
CA VAL A 114 -1.50 0.99 -15.47
C VAL A 114 -1.50 0.71 -13.97
N TRP A 115 -1.90 1.71 -13.17
CA TRP A 115 -2.00 1.57 -11.71
C TRP A 115 -3.06 0.57 -11.29
N ALA A 116 -4.27 0.69 -11.86
CA ALA A 116 -5.38 -0.21 -11.60
C ALA A 116 -5.07 -1.66 -12.01
N ASP A 117 -4.43 -1.86 -13.15
CA ASP A 117 -3.99 -3.18 -13.61
C ASP A 117 -2.94 -3.78 -12.66
N THR A 118 -1.98 -2.97 -12.19
CA THR A 118 -0.94 -3.44 -11.27
C THR A 118 -1.52 -3.86 -9.92
N LEU A 119 -2.51 -3.12 -9.40
CA LEU A 119 -3.21 -3.42 -8.15
C LEU A 119 -4.33 -4.47 -8.29
N GLY A 120 -4.76 -4.75 -9.51
CA GLY A 120 -5.89 -5.65 -9.78
C GLY A 120 -7.25 -5.04 -9.45
N SER A 121 -7.32 -3.77 -9.07
CA SER A 121 -8.56 -3.11 -8.68
C SER A 121 -8.48 -1.58 -8.80
N GLN A 122 -9.66 -0.96 -8.89
CA GLN A 122 -9.82 0.49 -8.78
C GLN A 122 -11.02 0.79 -7.87
N PHE A 123 -10.84 1.73 -6.96
CA PHE A 123 -11.95 2.28 -6.19
C PHE A 123 -12.91 3.02 -7.13
N VAL A 124 -14.20 2.80 -6.95
CA VAL A 124 -15.27 3.45 -7.71
C VAL A 124 -16.17 4.27 -6.78
N ALA A 125 -16.69 3.65 -5.75
CA ALA A 125 -17.58 4.25 -4.76
C ALA A 125 -17.66 3.33 -3.54
N HIS A 126 -18.20 3.85 -2.45
CA HIS A 126 -18.60 3.04 -1.29
C HIS A 126 -20.06 3.33 -0.90
N PRO A 127 -20.75 2.40 -0.25
CA PRO A 127 -22.04 2.64 0.36
C PRO A 127 -21.94 3.65 1.52
N PRO A 128 -23.03 4.04 2.18
CA PRO A 128 -22.99 4.76 3.44
C PRO A 128 -22.00 4.10 4.43
N ILE A 129 -21.32 4.94 5.23
CA ILE A 129 -20.38 4.44 6.24
C ILE A 129 -21.19 3.88 7.39
N GLU A 130 -21.20 2.55 7.50
CA GLU A 130 -21.92 1.79 8.53
C GLU A 130 -21.16 0.50 8.83
N PRO A 131 -21.37 -0.16 9.99
CA PRO A 131 -20.82 -1.46 10.29
C PRO A 131 -21.23 -2.50 9.23
N TYR A 132 -20.32 -3.40 8.89
CA TYR A 132 -20.58 -4.52 7.97
C TYR A 132 -19.78 -5.76 8.36
N LEU A 133 -20.34 -6.92 8.04
CA LEU A 133 -19.67 -8.19 8.29
C LEU A 133 -18.56 -8.44 7.25
N VAL A 134 -17.37 -8.78 7.73
CA VAL A 134 -16.26 -9.28 6.92
C VAL A 134 -16.19 -10.79 7.03
N GLU A 135 -16.38 -11.48 5.91
CA GLU A 135 -16.31 -12.94 5.82
C GLU A 135 -15.04 -13.38 5.09
N LEU A 136 -14.52 -14.55 5.46
CA LEU A 136 -13.37 -15.15 4.80
C LEU A 136 -13.86 -15.99 3.61
N SER A 137 -13.49 -15.59 2.39
CA SER A 137 -13.88 -16.31 1.17
C SER A 137 -13.15 -17.66 1.04
N ASP A 138 -11.96 -17.78 1.61
CA ASP A 138 -11.16 -19.00 1.66
C ASP A 138 -10.49 -19.08 3.04
N PRO A 139 -11.17 -19.65 4.06
CA PRO A 139 -10.67 -19.70 5.43
C PRO A 139 -9.44 -20.60 5.60
N ASP A 140 -9.18 -21.50 4.66
CA ASP A 140 -8.03 -22.41 4.69
C ASP A 140 -6.76 -21.77 4.10
N HIS A 141 -6.87 -20.57 3.52
CA HIS A 141 -5.72 -19.90 2.95
C HIS A 141 -4.77 -19.40 4.04
N TRP A 142 -3.47 -19.65 3.87
CA TRP A 142 -2.44 -19.35 4.87
C TRP A 142 -2.38 -17.87 5.31
N LEU A 143 -2.77 -16.93 4.44
CA LEU A 143 -2.81 -15.49 4.77
C LEU A 143 -3.86 -15.12 5.81
N VAL A 144 -4.90 -15.92 5.94
CA VAL A 144 -6.01 -15.67 6.87
C VAL A 144 -6.05 -16.69 8.00
N ALA A 145 -5.00 -17.51 8.13
CA ALA A 145 -4.91 -18.52 9.17
C ALA A 145 -5.05 -17.89 10.57
N GLY A 146 -6.04 -18.35 11.33
CA GLY A 146 -6.34 -17.84 12.67
C GLY A 146 -7.23 -16.60 12.71
N LEU A 147 -7.70 -16.12 11.57
CA LEU A 147 -8.75 -15.10 11.54
C LEU A 147 -10.13 -15.77 11.58
N GLU A 148 -11.08 -15.08 12.20
CA GLU A 148 -12.50 -15.39 12.20
C GLU A 148 -13.25 -14.23 11.51
N PRO A 149 -14.47 -14.46 10.99
CA PRO A 149 -15.31 -13.35 10.51
C PRO A 149 -15.48 -12.29 11.59
N PHE A 150 -15.51 -11.02 11.20
CA PHE A 150 -15.62 -9.88 12.13
C PHE A 150 -16.46 -8.74 11.53
N GLU A 151 -16.97 -7.88 12.43
CA GLU A 151 -17.70 -6.66 12.09
C GLU A 151 -16.85 -5.41 12.35
#